data_bebffbc36ea3df95d071bc5155ffc0ed
#
_entry.id   bebffbc36ea3df95d071bc5155ffc0ed
#
_cell.length_a   1.000
_cell.length_b   1.000
_cell.length_c   1.000
_cell.angle_alpha   90.00
_cell.angle_beta   90.00
_cell.angle_gamma   90.00
#
_symmetry.space_group_name_H-M   'P 1'
#
loop_
_entity.id
_entity.type
_entity.pdbx_description
1 polymer ?
#
loop_
_entity_poly.entity_id
_entity_poly.type
_entity_poly.pdbx_seq_one_letter_code
_entity_poly.pdbx_strand_id
1 'polypeptide(L)'
;MTTLPPSPPEDRFPAGRAAFPHRDLTGIGQLERHEVLYILDQAQRWVELNRQRSKHAELLSGLTIINAFFENSTRTLLSFEIAGKRLGADVVNMVAATSSLKKGETLIDTAITLNAMRADAIVIRHGSSGATQLIADKVDCPVLNAGDGSHEHPTQALLDALALRHALAERGEASEDFTGRTITICGDILHGRVARSS
;
A
#
# COMPACT_ATOMS: atom_id res chain seq x y z
N MET A 1 15.04 -18.62 13.26
CA MET A 1 13.84 -17.74 13.28
C MET A 1 14.34 -16.32 13.45
N THR A 2 14.12 -15.48 12.47
CA THR A 2 14.50 -14.05 12.57
C THR A 2 13.37 -13.36 13.34
N THR A 3 13.66 -12.94 14.58
CA THR A 3 12.67 -12.19 15.37
C THR A 3 12.51 -10.80 14.76
N LEU A 4 11.26 -10.41 14.49
CA LEU A 4 10.94 -9.02 14.19
C LEU A 4 11.40 -8.12 15.35
N PRO A 5 11.92 -6.92 15.08
CA PRO A 5 12.13 -5.94 16.13
C PRO A 5 10.81 -5.65 16.87
N PRO A 6 10.84 -5.18 18.13
CA PRO A 6 9.63 -4.97 18.93
C PRO A 6 8.64 -4.07 18.21
N SER A 7 7.35 -4.30 18.44
CA SER A 7 6.28 -3.45 17.90
C SER A 7 6.47 -2.01 18.35
N PRO A 8 6.09 -1.01 17.53
CA PRO A 8 6.07 0.37 18.00
C PRO A 8 5.15 0.49 19.22
N PRO A 9 5.37 1.49 20.08
CA PRO A 9 4.60 1.67 21.28
C PRO A 9 3.10 1.75 20.96
N GLU A 10 2.30 1.04 21.73
CA GLU A 10 0.83 0.98 21.59
C GLU A 10 0.14 2.33 21.87
N ASP A 11 0.86 3.29 22.44
CA ASP A 11 0.40 4.63 22.77
C ASP A 11 0.11 5.53 21.56
N ARG A 12 0.49 5.12 20.33
CA ARG A 12 0.12 5.84 19.10
C ARG A 12 -1.35 5.72 18.72
N PHE A 13 -2.07 4.77 19.29
CA PHE A 13 -3.52 4.67 19.14
C PHE A 13 -4.24 5.20 20.38
N PRO A 14 -5.38 5.90 20.23
CA PRO A 14 -6.23 6.27 21.35
C PRO A 14 -6.55 5.04 22.21
N ALA A 15 -6.55 5.21 23.53
CA ALA A 15 -6.83 4.15 24.48
C ALA A 15 -8.12 3.37 24.07
N GLY A 16 -8.00 2.05 23.88
CA GLY A 16 -9.09 1.17 23.46
C GLY A 16 -9.13 0.80 21.97
N ARG A 17 -8.24 1.34 21.11
CA ARG A 17 -8.07 0.87 19.71
C ARG A 17 -6.86 -0.05 19.62
N ALA A 18 -7.10 -1.34 19.71
CA ALA A 18 -6.05 -2.39 19.63
C ALA A 18 -5.65 -2.73 18.16
N ALA A 19 -6.32 -2.18 17.15
CA ALA A 19 -6.08 -2.52 15.75
C ALA A 19 -6.12 -1.28 14.86
N PHE A 20 -5.42 -1.34 13.73
CA PHE A 20 -5.51 -0.34 12.66
C PHE A 20 -6.96 -0.22 12.19
N PRO A 21 -7.57 0.99 12.18
CA PRO A 21 -9.01 1.13 12.09
C PRO A 21 -9.58 0.98 10.67
N HIS A 22 -8.73 1.01 9.65
CA HIS A 22 -9.17 0.96 8.26
C HIS A 22 -9.07 -0.45 7.69
N ARG A 23 -10.15 -0.93 7.07
CA ARG A 23 -10.16 -2.16 6.28
C ARG A 23 -9.35 -2.00 5.01
N ASP A 24 -9.58 -0.88 4.31
CA ASP A 24 -9.01 -0.57 3.00
C ASP A 24 -8.00 0.57 3.10
N LEU A 25 -7.07 0.63 2.14
CA LEU A 25 -6.19 1.77 1.92
C LEU A 25 -6.36 2.27 0.48
N THR A 26 -7.44 3.00 0.23
CA THR A 26 -7.80 3.51 -1.09
C THR A 26 -7.24 4.90 -1.38
N GLY A 27 -6.96 5.69 -0.34
CA GLY A 27 -6.36 7.02 -0.44
C GLY A 27 -5.62 7.41 0.84
N ILE A 28 -4.76 8.43 0.74
CA ILE A 28 -4.01 8.93 1.90
C ILE A 28 -4.88 9.79 2.82
N GLY A 29 -5.86 10.49 2.25
CA GLY A 29 -6.73 11.39 2.98
C GLY A 29 -7.65 10.72 4.02
N GLN A 30 -7.74 9.38 4.01
CA GLN A 30 -8.47 8.63 5.03
C GLN A 30 -7.68 8.44 6.32
N LEU A 31 -6.35 8.66 6.29
CA LEU A 31 -5.45 8.43 7.41
C LEU A 31 -5.31 9.68 8.29
N GLU A 32 -5.39 9.49 9.59
CA GLU A 32 -5.02 10.51 10.55
C GLU A 32 -3.48 10.54 10.76
N ARG A 33 -2.96 11.67 11.25
CA ARG A 33 -1.52 11.85 11.48
C ARG A 33 -0.89 10.69 12.27
N HIS A 34 -1.51 10.25 13.35
CA HIS A 34 -0.97 9.17 14.19
C HIS A 34 -0.93 7.82 13.45
N GLU A 35 -1.86 7.58 12.51
CA GLU A 35 -1.92 6.37 11.69
C GLU A 35 -0.80 6.37 10.64
N VAL A 36 -0.54 7.52 10.00
CA VAL A 36 0.61 7.69 9.11
C VAL A 36 1.91 7.39 9.87
N LEU A 37 2.11 8.00 11.04
CA LEU A 37 3.32 7.77 11.84
C LEU A 37 3.47 6.30 12.24
N TYR A 38 2.38 5.63 12.62
CA TYR A 38 2.38 4.19 12.90
C TYR A 38 2.84 3.37 11.71
N ILE A 39 2.29 3.66 10.51
CA ILE A 39 2.70 2.95 9.28
C ILE A 39 4.19 3.17 8.97
N LEU A 40 4.68 4.41 9.13
CA LEU A 40 6.10 4.72 8.90
C LEU A 40 7.01 3.97 9.89
N ASP A 41 6.63 3.87 11.16
CA ASP A 41 7.39 3.11 12.17
C ASP A 41 7.40 1.61 11.85
N GLN A 42 6.24 1.05 11.45
CA GLN A 42 6.20 -0.34 10.98
C GLN A 42 7.10 -0.52 9.76
N ALA A 43 7.02 0.37 8.77
CA ALA A 43 7.84 0.30 7.57
C ALA A 43 9.35 0.34 7.88
N GLN A 44 9.78 1.15 8.86
CA GLN A 44 11.16 1.19 9.33
C GLN A 44 11.67 -0.18 9.80
N ARG A 45 10.85 -0.91 10.56
CA ARG A 45 11.18 -2.28 11.02
C ARG A 45 11.39 -3.24 9.85
N TRP A 46 10.57 -3.10 8.80
CA TRP A 46 10.70 -3.92 7.60
C TRP A 46 11.91 -3.56 6.76
N VAL A 47 12.35 -2.29 6.74
CA VAL A 47 13.61 -1.89 6.11
C VAL A 47 14.78 -2.65 6.74
N GLU A 48 14.81 -2.76 8.07
CA GLU A 48 15.87 -3.48 8.79
C GLU A 48 15.85 -4.99 8.51
N LEU A 49 14.65 -5.60 8.51
CA LEU A 49 14.48 -7.00 8.15
C LEU A 49 14.94 -7.27 6.71
N ASN A 50 14.62 -6.36 5.77
CA ASN A 50 14.99 -6.48 4.37
C ASN A 50 16.50 -6.42 4.09
N ARG A 51 17.29 -5.90 5.02
CA ARG A 51 18.76 -5.90 4.97
C ARG A 51 19.39 -7.22 5.42
N GLN A 52 18.62 -8.07 6.08
CA GLN A 52 19.10 -9.36 6.58
C GLN A 52 19.14 -10.41 5.46
N ARG A 53 19.89 -11.50 5.69
CA ARG A 53 19.97 -12.63 4.76
C ARG A 53 18.62 -13.36 4.66
N SER A 54 17.96 -13.61 5.79
CA SER A 54 16.60 -14.14 5.85
C SER A 54 15.62 -12.98 5.91
N LYS A 55 14.76 -12.87 4.91
CA LYS A 55 13.79 -11.76 4.73
C LYS A 55 12.36 -12.25 4.83
N HIS A 56 12.16 -13.46 5.31
CA HIS A 56 10.86 -14.11 5.36
C HIS A 56 10.26 -13.98 6.76
N ALA A 57 8.96 -13.68 6.81
CA ALA A 57 8.13 -13.70 7.99
C ALA A 57 6.84 -14.45 7.67
N GLU A 58 6.26 -15.14 8.64
CA GLU A 58 5.08 -15.99 8.45
C GLU A 58 3.77 -15.31 8.90
N LEU A 59 3.73 -13.96 8.85
CA LEU A 59 2.59 -13.19 9.36
C LEU A 59 1.31 -13.41 8.55
N LEU A 60 1.43 -13.67 7.25
CA LEU A 60 0.32 -13.89 6.34
C LEU A 60 0.31 -15.32 5.78
N SER A 61 0.90 -16.26 6.50
CA SER A 61 0.96 -17.67 6.08
C SER A 61 -0.45 -18.25 5.95
N GLY A 62 -0.73 -18.87 4.81
CA GLY A 62 -2.04 -19.43 4.48
C GLY A 62 -3.06 -18.42 3.94
N LEU A 63 -2.70 -17.13 3.84
CA LEU A 63 -3.54 -16.11 3.24
C LEU A 63 -3.16 -15.88 1.76
N THR A 64 -4.16 -15.56 0.95
CA THR A 64 -4.02 -15.31 -0.49
C THR A 64 -4.17 -13.82 -0.79
N ILE A 65 -3.20 -13.23 -1.48
CA ILE A 65 -3.24 -11.85 -1.97
C ILE A 65 -3.32 -11.86 -3.50
N ILE A 66 -4.30 -11.14 -4.06
CA ILE A 66 -4.39 -10.94 -5.50
C ILE A 66 -3.89 -9.55 -5.86
N ASN A 67 -2.84 -9.46 -6.68
CA ASN A 67 -2.40 -8.22 -7.30
C ASN A 67 -3.13 -8.08 -8.65
N ALA A 68 -4.18 -7.26 -8.70
CA ALA A 68 -4.99 -7.02 -9.89
C ALA A 68 -4.55 -5.71 -10.58
N PHE A 69 -3.71 -5.85 -11.61
CA PHE A 69 -3.12 -4.73 -12.32
C PHE A 69 -3.73 -4.54 -13.71
N PHE A 70 -4.57 -3.52 -13.83
CA PHE A 70 -5.23 -3.11 -15.07
C PHE A 70 -4.41 -2.10 -15.89
N GLU A 71 -3.38 -1.53 -15.26
CA GLU A 71 -2.39 -0.65 -15.87
C GLU A 71 -0.99 -1.22 -15.64
N ASN A 72 -0.15 -1.17 -16.66
CA ASN A 72 1.21 -1.70 -16.58
C ASN A 72 2.07 -0.93 -15.56
N SER A 73 2.65 -1.64 -14.62
CA SER A 73 3.64 -1.09 -13.69
C SER A 73 4.52 -2.20 -13.12
N THR A 74 5.66 -2.41 -13.75
CA THR A 74 6.61 -3.45 -13.33
C THR A 74 7.09 -3.25 -11.89
N ARG A 75 7.51 -2.02 -11.53
CA ARG A 75 8.04 -1.75 -10.19
C ARG A 75 7.00 -1.97 -9.10
N THR A 76 5.80 -1.43 -9.29
CA THR A 76 4.74 -1.55 -8.28
C THR A 76 4.26 -2.99 -8.12
N LEU A 77 4.05 -3.70 -9.24
CA LEU A 77 3.66 -5.11 -9.21
C LEU A 77 4.68 -5.96 -8.44
N LEU A 78 5.96 -5.85 -8.81
CA LEU A 78 7.03 -6.61 -8.17
C LEU A 78 7.19 -6.24 -6.68
N SER A 79 7.01 -4.98 -6.31
CA SER A 79 7.11 -4.57 -4.90
C SER A 79 6.01 -5.18 -4.04
N PHE A 80 4.76 -5.20 -4.49
CA PHE A 80 3.67 -5.88 -3.79
C PHE A 80 3.83 -7.40 -3.77
N GLU A 81 4.25 -7.99 -4.88
CA GLU A 81 4.53 -9.43 -4.94
C GLU A 81 5.61 -9.84 -3.94
N ILE A 82 6.74 -9.14 -3.94
CA ILE A 82 7.85 -9.40 -3.02
C ILE A 82 7.40 -9.20 -1.56
N ALA A 83 6.64 -8.14 -1.28
CA ALA A 83 6.14 -7.86 0.06
C ALA A 83 5.23 -8.98 0.57
N GLY A 84 4.23 -9.40 -0.22
CA GLY A 84 3.33 -10.49 0.15
C GLY A 84 4.08 -11.81 0.40
N LYS A 85 4.98 -12.18 -0.52
CA LYS A 85 5.79 -13.40 -0.38
C LYS A 85 6.72 -13.36 0.84
N ARG A 86 7.30 -12.19 1.18
CA ARG A 86 8.12 -12.04 2.39
C ARG A 86 7.31 -12.14 3.66
N LEU A 87 6.04 -11.77 3.61
CA LEU A 87 5.10 -11.93 4.73
C LEU A 87 4.53 -13.34 4.84
N GLY A 88 4.84 -14.24 3.89
CA GLY A 88 4.39 -15.63 3.88
C GLY A 88 3.08 -15.87 3.14
N ALA A 89 2.52 -14.87 2.47
CA ALA A 89 1.28 -15.03 1.71
C ALA A 89 1.49 -15.75 0.36
N ASP A 90 0.43 -16.44 -0.09
CA ASP A 90 0.30 -16.85 -1.47
C ASP A 90 -0.10 -15.65 -2.33
N VAL A 91 0.78 -15.26 -3.27
CA VAL A 91 0.55 -14.07 -4.10
C VAL A 91 0.24 -14.47 -5.53
N VAL A 92 -0.91 -14.04 -6.03
CA VAL A 92 -1.38 -14.26 -7.39
C VAL A 92 -1.38 -12.93 -8.15
N ASN A 93 -0.69 -12.87 -9.28
CA ASN A 93 -0.66 -11.68 -10.12
C ASN A 93 -1.63 -11.83 -11.30
N MET A 94 -2.56 -10.88 -11.42
CA MET A 94 -3.45 -10.71 -12.57
C MET A 94 -3.04 -9.44 -13.32
N VAL A 95 -2.59 -9.58 -14.55
CA VAL A 95 -2.24 -8.46 -15.43
C VAL A 95 -3.27 -8.37 -16.56
N ALA A 96 -4.00 -7.25 -16.61
CA ALA A 96 -5.13 -7.06 -17.52
C ALA A 96 -4.78 -7.15 -19.02
N ALA A 97 -3.53 -6.88 -19.41
CA ALA A 97 -3.08 -7.01 -20.81
C ALA A 97 -3.31 -8.41 -21.39
N THR A 98 -3.42 -9.43 -20.53
CA THR A 98 -3.63 -10.85 -20.88
C THR A 98 -5.00 -11.39 -20.44
N SER A 99 -5.85 -10.57 -19.82
CA SER A 99 -7.10 -11.02 -19.21
C SER A 99 -8.32 -10.82 -20.13
N SER A 100 -9.44 -11.46 -19.77
CA SER A 100 -10.73 -11.44 -20.46
C SER A 100 -11.42 -10.07 -20.50
N LEU A 101 -10.92 -9.04 -19.80
CA LEU A 101 -11.38 -7.65 -19.86
C LEU A 101 -11.45 -7.07 -21.28
N LYS A 102 -10.63 -7.60 -22.21
CA LYS A 102 -10.73 -7.27 -23.64
C LYS A 102 -12.04 -7.74 -24.31
N LYS A 103 -12.88 -8.51 -23.60
CA LYS A 103 -14.13 -9.05 -24.12
C LYS A 103 -15.39 -8.29 -23.72
N GLY A 104 -15.25 -7.06 -23.19
CA GLY A 104 -16.38 -6.22 -22.80
C GLY A 104 -16.86 -6.40 -21.35
N GLU A 105 -16.10 -7.08 -20.51
CA GLU A 105 -16.36 -7.22 -19.08
C GLU A 105 -16.19 -5.87 -18.38
N THR A 106 -17.14 -5.51 -17.52
CA THR A 106 -17.08 -4.26 -16.76
C THR A 106 -16.16 -4.42 -15.53
N LEU A 107 -15.70 -3.29 -14.96
CA LEU A 107 -14.94 -3.30 -13.72
C LEU A 107 -15.74 -3.90 -12.56
N ILE A 108 -17.05 -3.77 -12.56
CA ILE A 108 -17.94 -4.36 -11.55
C ILE A 108 -17.98 -5.88 -11.69
N ASP A 109 -18.09 -6.41 -12.92
CA ASP A 109 -18.06 -7.86 -13.17
C ASP A 109 -16.73 -8.45 -12.70
N THR A 110 -15.64 -7.75 -12.98
CA THR A 110 -14.32 -8.15 -12.49
C THR A 110 -14.25 -8.14 -10.96
N ALA A 111 -14.80 -7.12 -10.29
CA ALA A 111 -14.83 -7.07 -8.83
C ALA A 111 -15.62 -8.25 -8.25
N ILE A 112 -16.78 -8.58 -8.82
CA ILE A 112 -17.59 -9.75 -8.43
C ILE A 112 -16.80 -11.06 -8.60
N THR A 113 -16.10 -11.19 -9.73
CA THR A 113 -15.25 -12.36 -10.01
C THR A 113 -14.12 -12.49 -9.01
N LEU A 114 -13.41 -11.41 -8.70
CA LEU A 114 -12.34 -11.38 -7.71
C LEU A 114 -12.86 -11.72 -6.31
N ASN A 115 -14.01 -11.19 -5.94
CA ASN A 115 -14.66 -11.49 -4.66
C ASN A 115 -15.02 -12.98 -4.53
N ALA A 116 -15.49 -13.58 -5.61
CA ALA A 116 -15.82 -15.02 -5.65
C ALA A 116 -14.59 -15.92 -5.48
N MET A 117 -13.39 -15.44 -5.79
CA MET A 117 -12.12 -16.15 -5.57
C MET A 117 -11.72 -16.19 -4.08
N ARG A 118 -12.38 -15.42 -3.21
CA ARG A 118 -12.17 -15.39 -1.76
C ARG A 118 -10.71 -15.10 -1.36
N ALA A 119 -10.11 -14.12 -2.02
CA ALA A 119 -8.81 -13.61 -1.59
C ALA A 119 -8.93 -12.93 -0.22
N ASP A 120 -7.85 -12.97 0.57
CA ASP A 120 -7.77 -12.31 1.87
C ASP A 120 -7.40 -10.83 1.76
N ALA A 121 -6.79 -10.43 0.64
CA ALA A 121 -6.59 -9.02 0.27
C ALA A 121 -6.44 -8.87 -1.25
N ILE A 122 -6.82 -7.71 -1.76
CA ILE A 122 -6.66 -7.36 -3.18
C ILE A 122 -5.87 -6.05 -3.30
N VAL A 123 -4.83 -6.07 -4.12
CA VAL A 123 -4.05 -4.89 -4.49
C VAL A 123 -4.48 -4.45 -5.89
N ILE A 124 -4.98 -3.23 -6.04
CA ILE A 124 -5.54 -2.73 -7.29
C ILE A 124 -4.66 -1.64 -7.89
N ARG A 125 -4.33 -1.78 -9.17
CA ARG A 125 -3.81 -0.70 -9.99
C ARG A 125 -4.67 -0.53 -11.24
N HIS A 126 -5.17 0.70 -11.46
CA HIS A 126 -6.08 1.00 -12.57
C HIS A 126 -5.78 2.34 -13.22
N GLY A 127 -6.04 2.49 -14.54
CA GLY A 127 -5.85 3.75 -15.26
C GLY A 127 -6.92 4.82 -15.00
N SER A 128 -8.05 4.45 -14.39
CA SER A 128 -9.14 5.38 -14.09
C SER A 128 -9.15 5.75 -12.61
N SER A 129 -9.25 7.04 -12.31
CA SER A 129 -9.40 7.55 -10.95
C SER A 129 -10.69 7.06 -10.30
N GLY A 130 -10.64 6.65 -9.03
CA GLY A 130 -11.77 6.11 -8.27
C GLY A 130 -12.05 4.62 -8.49
N ALA A 131 -11.37 3.97 -9.44
CA ALA A 131 -11.58 2.55 -9.72
C ALA A 131 -11.30 1.66 -8.51
N THR A 132 -10.29 2.00 -7.71
CA THR A 132 -9.93 1.23 -6.50
C THR A 132 -11.05 1.30 -5.46
N GLN A 133 -11.62 2.48 -5.24
CA GLN A 133 -12.75 2.64 -4.32
C GLN A 133 -13.99 1.86 -4.81
N LEU A 134 -14.30 1.94 -6.11
CA LEU A 134 -15.41 1.18 -6.69
C LEU A 134 -15.27 -0.33 -6.44
N ILE A 135 -14.05 -0.88 -6.57
CA ILE A 135 -13.81 -2.29 -6.27
C ILE A 135 -13.94 -2.55 -4.76
N ALA A 136 -13.37 -1.70 -3.91
CA ALA A 136 -13.45 -1.84 -2.45
C ALA A 136 -14.90 -1.91 -1.95
N ASP A 137 -15.82 -1.16 -2.58
CA ASP A 137 -17.25 -1.17 -2.26
C ASP A 137 -17.97 -2.47 -2.71
N LYS A 138 -17.33 -3.33 -3.51
CA LYS A 138 -17.94 -4.53 -4.11
C LYS A 138 -17.30 -5.84 -3.64
N VAL A 139 -16.23 -5.77 -2.87
CA VAL A 139 -15.54 -6.97 -2.36
C VAL A 139 -15.55 -7.02 -0.84
N ASP A 140 -15.47 -8.22 -0.29
CA ASP A 140 -15.55 -8.45 1.16
C ASP A 140 -14.17 -8.32 1.85
N CYS A 141 -13.09 -8.50 1.09
CA CYS A 141 -11.72 -8.44 1.60
C CYS A 141 -11.14 -7.01 1.54
N PRO A 142 -10.08 -6.72 2.32
CA PRO A 142 -9.31 -5.49 2.25
C PRO A 142 -8.79 -5.18 0.85
N VAL A 143 -8.84 -3.89 0.47
CA VAL A 143 -8.33 -3.39 -0.80
C VAL A 143 -7.24 -2.35 -0.58
N LEU A 144 -6.09 -2.52 -1.26
CA LEU A 144 -4.99 -1.58 -1.28
C LEU A 144 -4.85 -0.93 -2.66
N ASN A 145 -4.78 0.39 -2.68
CA ASN A 145 -4.58 1.16 -3.90
C ASN A 145 -3.09 1.20 -4.30
N ALA A 146 -2.75 0.57 -5.42
CA ALA A 146 -1.42 0.59 -6.03
C ALA A 146 -1.28 1.65 -7.14
N GLY A 147 -2.19 2.61 -7.17
CA GLY A 147 -2.29 3.71 -8.11
C GLY A 147 -3.51 3.63 -9.01
N ASP A 148 -4.37 4.64 -8.95
CA ASP A 148 -5.56 4.77 -9.77
C ASP A 148 -5.62 6.10 -10.52
N GLY A 149 -5.40 6.06 -11.81
CA GLY A 149 -5.41 7.22 -12.70
C GLY A 149 -4.49 8.35 -12.22
N SER A 150 -5.00 9.58 -12.24
CA SER A 150 -4.37 10.77 -11.66
C SER A 150 -4.83 11.06 -10.23
N HIS A 151 -5.50 10.10 -9.56
CA HIS A 151 -6.09 10.28 -8.25
C HIS A 151 -5.05 10.07 -7.16
N GLU A 152 -4.75 8.80 -6.77
CA GLU A 152 -3.86 8.53 -5.65
C GLU A 152 -2.96 7.30 -5.85
N HIS A 153 -1.89 7.26 -5.05
CA HIS A 153 -1.05 6.09 -4.83
C HIS A 153 -0.54 6.11 -3.38
N PRO A 154 -1.39 5.78 -2.42
CA PRO A 154 -1.11 6.01 -0.99
C PRO A 154 0.17 5.33 -0.50
N THR A 155 0.48 4.12 -0.98
CA THR A 155 1.72 3.44 -0.59
C THR A 155 2.98 4.11 -1.14
N GLN A 156 2.88 4.83 -2.29
CA GLN A 156 3.99 5.63 -2.79
C GLN A 156 4.19 6.89 -1.93
N ALA A 157 3.13 7.58 -1.56
CA ALA A 157 3.22 8.74 -0.66
C ALA A 157 3.87 8.37 0.69
N LEU A 158 3.45 7.23 1.27
CA LEU A 158 4.05 6.72 2.51
C LEU A 158 5.52 6.33 2.33
N LEU A 159 5.91 5.78 1.17
CA LEU A 159 7.30 5.51 0.83
C LEU A 159 8.12 6.79 0.74
N ASP A 160 7.59 7.82 0.07
CA ASP A 160 8.25 9.11 -0.09
C ASP A 160 8.41 9.80 1.27
N ALA A 161 7.39 9.74 2.13
CA ALA A 161 7.45 10.23 3.50
C ALA A 161 8.54 9.50 4.33
N LEU A 162 8.63 8.17 4.23
CA LEU A 162 9.68 7.41 4.90
C LEU A 162 11.07 7.78 4.39
N ALA A 163 11.24 7.94 3.07
CA ALA A 163 12.51 8.34 2.47
C ALA A 163 12.94 9.75 2.94
N LEU A 164 11.99 10.68 3.02
CA LEU A 164 12.24 12.02 3.57
C LEU A 164 12.64 11.96 5.04
N ARG A 165 11.95 11.15 5.86
CA ARG A 165 12.28 10.93 7.28
C ARG A 165 13.73 10.44 7.45
N HIS A 166 14.17 9.50 6.61
CA HIS A 166 15.56 9.02 6.61
C HIS A 166 16.54 10.12 6.20
N ALA A 167 16.26 10.87 5.13
CA ALA A 167 17.15 11.93 4.67
C ALA A 167 17.32 13.05 5.71
N LEU A 168 16.26 13.39 6.44
CA LEU A 168 16.32 14.34 7.55
C LEU A 168 17.15 13.81 8.72
N ALA A 169 16.99 12.54 9.06
CA ALA A 169 17.77 11.91 10.13
C ALA A 169 19.28 11.87 9.80
N GLU A 170 19.65 11.57 8.56
CA GLU A 170 21.05 11.60 8.10
C GLU A 170 21.69 12.99 8.18
N ARG A 171 20.87 14.05 8.11
CA ARG A 171 21.32 15.44 8.27
C ARG A 171 21.35 15.92 9.73
N GLY A 172 21.01 15.06 10.68
CA GLY A 172 20.86 15.43 12.09
C GLY A 172 19.60 16.28 12.38
N GLU A 173 18.65 16.31 11.44
CA GLU A 173 17.40 17.06 11.51
C GLU A 173 16.20 16.13 11.77
N ALA A 174 16.43 15.02 12.47
CA ALA A 174 15.39 14.05 12.77
C ALA A 174 14.19 14.71 13.47
N SER A 175 12.99 14.44 12.98
CA SER A 175 11.74 14.89 13.54
C SER A 175 10.72 13.75 13.49
N GLU A 176 9.80 13.74 14.44
CA GLU A 176 8.69 12.77 14.42
C GLU A 176 7.74 13.01 13.25
N ASP A 177 7.64 14.26 12.81
CA ASP A 177 6.80 14.67 11.70
C ASP A 177 7.49 15.67 10.78
N PHE A 178 6.77 16.18 9.80
CA PHE A 178 7.27 17.13 8.81
C PHE A 178 6.85 18.58 9.09
N THR A 179 6.40 18.89 10.29
CA THR A 179 5.95 20.24 10.67
C THR A 179 7.04 21.28 10.39
N GLY A 180 6.66 22.36 9.72
CA GLY A 180 7.56 23.44 9.33
C GLY A 180 8.47 23.13 8.13
N ARG A 181 8.33 21.97 7.49
CA ARG A 181 9.07 21.63 6.26
C ARG A 181 8.29 22.07 5.03
N THR A 182 9.05 22.43 3.99
CA THR A 182 8.51 22.74 2.67
C THR A 182 8.96 21.67 1.70
N ILE A 183 7.99 21.03 1.03
CA ILE A 183 8.24 20.04 -0.02
C ILE A 183 7.86 20.69 -1.35
N THR A 184 8.79 20.67 -2.30
CA THR A 184 8.54 21.15 -3.67
C THR A 184 8.38 19.97 -4.61
N ILE A 185 7.22 19.89 -5.28
CA ILE A 185 6.94 18.88 -6.30
C ILE A 185 7.17 19.53 -7.67
N CYS A 186 8.08 18.97 -8.47
CA CYS A 186 8.43 19.46 -9.78
C CYS A 186 8.09 18.41 -10.85
N GLY A 187 7.33 18.82 -11.87
CA GLY A 187 6.92 17.94 -12.97
C GLY A 187 5.51 18.23 -13.46
N ASP A 188 4.87 17.25 -14.08
CA ASP A 188 3.48 17.35 -14.54
C ASP A 188 2.50 17.19 -13.36
N ILE A 189 2.27 18.31 -12.66
CA ILE A 189 1.39 18.35 -11.48
C ILE A 189 -0.08 18.15 -11.85
N LEU A 190 -0.47 18.56 -13.06
CA LEU A 190 -1.86 18.52 -13.49
C LEU A 190 -2.34 17.09 -13.74
N HIS A 191 -1.52 16.27 -14.38
CA HIS A 191 -1.87 14.90 -14.77
C HIS A 191 -1.27 13.84 -13.86
N GLY A 192 -0.30 14.22 -13.01
CA GLY A 192 0.32 13.33 -12.04
C GLY A 192 -0.51 13.18 -10.77
N ARG A 193 -0.42 12.02 -10.13
CA ARG A 193 -1.08 11.75 -8.84
C ARG A 193 -0.25 12.14 -7.60
N VAL A 194 1.03 12.48 -7.79
CA VAL A 194 1.96 12.75 -6.67
C VAL A 194 1.44 13.87 -5.79
N ALA A 195 1.04 15.01 -6.38
CA ALA A 195 0.57 16.18 -5.63
C ALA A 195 -0.76 15.96 -4.87
N ARG A 196 -1.45 14.84 -5.10
CA ARG A 196 -2.70 14.48 -4.41
C ARG A 196 -2.48 13.46 -3.32
N SER A 197 -1.43 12.65 -3.44
CA SER A 197 -1.09 11.60 -2.48
C SER A 197 -0.04 12.05 -1.45
N SER A 198 0.61 13.21 -1.67
CA SER A 198 1.75 13.65 -0.85
C SER A 198 1.41 14.82 0.04
#